data_fe7321eb8ac3317286cc982a1e7341f2
#
_entry.id   fe7321eb8ac3317286cc982a1e7341f2
#
_cell.length_a   1.000
_cell.length_b   1.000
_cell.length_c   1.000
_cell.angle_alpha   90.00
_cell.angle_beta   90.00
_cell.angle_gamma   90.00
#
_symmetry.space_group_name_H-M   'P 1'
#
loop_
_entity.id
_entity.type
_entity.pdbx_description
1 polymer ?
#
loop_
_entity_poly.entity_id
_entity_poly.type
_entity_poly.pdbx_seq_one_letter_code
_entity_poly.pdbx_strand_id
1 'polypeptide(L)'
;MPSETEVVGTPFVDTPCMRVRDVSVRYGGTAVLHNVSLDIAHHEALALIGASGSGKSTFLRCLNRMNDTIDDARVSGEIRIDDDDIHGRDMDVVALRARVGMVFQKPNPFPRSIYDNVAYGPRIHGLAGNRAELDDIVHQCLDRVGLLAEVKDRLDASGTSLSDGQQQRLCIARTLAVGPEVILMDEPCSALDPIATARIEDLIDALRERYAIVIVTHSMQQAARVSQRTAYFHKGQLIEVDETDRLFTNPGHRLTEDYITGRLG
;
A
#
# COMPACT_ATOMS: atom_id res chain seq x y z
N MET A 1 -30.46 4.85 -13.54
CA MET A 1 -30.10 4.10 -12.33
C MET A 1 -28.95 3.20 -12.72
N PRO A 2 -27.73 3.35 -12.20
CA PRO A 2 -26.73 2.30 -12.39
C PRO A 2 -27.23 1.09 -11.60
N SER A 3 -27.32 -0.08 -12.24
CA SER A 3 -27.50 -1.34 -11.54
C SER A 3 -26.36 -1.47 -10.53
N GLU A 4 -26.68 -1.81 -9.28
CA GLU A 4 -25.68 -2.25 -8.30
C GLU A 4 -24.93 -3.40 -8.96
N THR A 5 -23.70 -3.12 -9.39
CA THR A 5 -22.85 -4.15 -9.99
C THR A 5 -22.35 -4.96 -8.80
N GLU A 6 -22.91 -6.14 -8.61
CA GLU A 6 -22.46 -7.08 -7.59
C GLU A 6 -20.98 -7.39 -7.84
N VAL A 7 -20.14 -7.24 -6.82
CA VAL A 7 -18.70 -7.55 -6.91
C VAL A 7 -18.55 -9.06 -7.08
N VAL A 8 -17.85 -9.49 -8.12
CA VAL A 8 -17.60 -10.90 -8.39
C VAL A 8 -16.42 -11.41 -7.58
N GLY A 9 -16.48 -12.67 -7.16
CA GLY A 9 -15.39 -13.38 -6.48
C GLY A 9 -15.45 -13.33 -4.96
N THR A 10 -14.32 -13.12 -4.30
CA THR A 10 -14.14 -13.23 -2.83
C THR A 10 -13.67 -11.91 -2.20
N PRO A 11 -14.51 -10.85 -2.17
CA PRO A 11 -14.12 -9.57 -1.60
C PRO A 11 -13.96 -9.61 -0.06
N PHE A 12 -14.52 -10.62 0.62
CA PHE A 12 -14.52 -10.73 2.08
C PHE A 12 -13.74 -11.94 2.56
N VAL A 13 -13.14 -11.82 3.75
CA VAL A 13 -12.39 -12.89 4.42
C VAL A 13 -12.87 -13.06 5.87
N ASP A 14 -12.66 -14.25 6.45
CA ASP A 14 -13.18 -14.58 7.79
C ASP A 14 -12.56 -13.70 8.89
N THR A 15 -11.25 -13.44 8.82
CA THR A 15 -10.51 -12.66 9.82
C THR A 15 -9.70 -11.55 9.14
N PRO A 16 -10.35 -10.45 8.78
CA PRO A 16 -9.67 -9.34 8.12
C PRO A 16 -8.83 -8.50 9.09
N CYS A 17 -7.68 -8.02 8.61
CA CYS A 17 -6.91 -6.97 9.24
C CYS A 17 -7.62 -5.61 9.08
N MET A 18 -8.16 -5.36 7.88
CA MET A 18 -9.00 -4.19 7.65
C MET A 18 -10.32 -4.58 6.98
N ARG A 19 -11.41 -3.94 7.42
CA ARG A 19 -12.75 -4.06 6.82
C ARG A 19 -13.14 -2.76 6.15
N VAL A 20 -13.55 -2.84 4.90
CA VAL A 20 -14.03 -1.68 4.12
C VAL A 20 -15.44 -1.95 3.68
N ARG A 21 -16.39 -1.03 3.99
CA ARG A 21 -17.82 -1.18 3.64
C ARG A 21 -18.35 0.10 3.03
N ASP A 22 -18.89 -0.03 1.81
CA ASP A 22 -19.61 1.01 1.05
C ASP A 22 -18.84 2.33 0.92
N VAL A 23 -17.51 2.24 0.80
CA VAL A 23 -16.65 3.42 0.73
C VAL A 23 -16.84 4.13 -0.60
N SER A 24 -17.21 5.40 -0.50
CA SER A 24 -17.32 6.31 -1.63
C SER A 24 -16.49 7.56 -1.39
N VAL A 25 -15.89 8.10 -2.46
CA VAL A 25 -15.04 9.30 -2.40
C VAL A 25 -15.49 10.31 -3.44
N ARG A 26 -15.55 11.56 -3.02
CA ARG A 26 -15.78 12.72 -3.90
C ARG A 26 -14.67 13.74 -3.70
N TYR A 27 -14.22 14.32 -4.80
CA TYR A 27 -13.37 15.52 -4.81
C TYR A 27 -14.20 16.67 -5.36
N GLY A 28 -14.53 17.64 -4.52
CA GLY A 28 -15.51 18.67 -4.86
C GLY A 28 -16.84 18.06 -5.30
N GLY A 29 -17.29 18.39 -6.52
CA GLY A 29 -18.51 17.86 -7.11
C GLY A 29 -18.40 16.47 -7.74
N THR A 30 -17.19 15.98 -8.01
CA THR A 30 -16.95 14.76 -8.80
C THR A 30 -16.81 13.53 -7.91
N ALA A 31 -17.63 12.50 -8.13
CA ALA A 31 -17.48 11.19 -7.48
C ALA A 31 -16.36 10.41 -8.20
N VAL A 32 -15.44 9.84 -7.40
CA VAL A 32 -14.26 9.11 -7.88
C VAL A 32 -14.30 7.64 -7.47
N LEU A 33 -14.89 7.33 -6.31
CA LEU A 33 -15.17 5.96 -5.87
C LEU A 33 -16.65 5.81 -5.53
N HIS A 34 -17.18 4.62 -5.80
CA HIS A 34 -18.58 4.29 -5.64
C HIS A 34 -18.77 2.98 -4.87
N ASN A 35 -19.20 3.06 -3.61
CA ASN A 35 -19.63 1.93 -2.77
C ASN A 35 -18.67 0.74 -2.80
N VAL A 36 -17.37 1.00 -2.60
CA VAL A 36 -16.35 -0.05 -2.56
C VAL A 36 -16.43 -0.78 -1.23
N SER A 37 -16.61 -2.10 -1.29
CA SER A 37 -16.58 -3.00 -0.12
C SER A 37 -15.57 -4.12 -0.36
N LEU A 38 -14.60 -4.26 0.55
CA LEU A 38 -13.47 -5.17 0.41
C LEU A 38 -12.81 -5.40 1.77
N ASP A 39 -12.37 -6.63 2.04
CA ASP A 39 -11.55 -6.95 3.20
C ASP A 39 -10.08 -7.14 2.80
N ILE A 40 -9.18 -6.73 3.69
CA ILE A 40 -7.73 -6.96 3.60
C ILE A 40 -7.38 -7.97 4.67
N ALA A 41 -6.83 -9.11 4.28
CA ALA A 41 -6.43 -10.16 5.21
C ALA A 41 -5.08 -9.86 5.87
N HIS A 42 -4.82 -10.52 7.00
CA HIS A 42 -3.49 -10.56 7.57
C HIS A 42 -2.55 -11.38 6.68
N HIS A 43 -1.28 -11.03 6.63
CA HIS A 43 -0.24 -11.83 5.98
C HIS A 43 -0.54 -12.14 4.51
N GLU A 44 -1.09 -11.17 3.80
CA GLU A 44 -1.28 -11.26 2.34
C GLU A 44 -0.78 -9.99 1.63
N ALA A 45 -0.49 -10.14 0.36
CA ALA A 45 -0.40 -9.02 -0.57
C ALA A 45 -1.64 -8.99 -1.45
N LEU A 46 -2.43 -7.92 -1.35
CA LEU A 46 -3.59 -7.64 -2.19
C LEU A 46 -3.17 -6.64 -3.27
N ALA A 47 -3.24 -7.03 -4.54
CA ALA A 47 -2.98 -6.12 -5.65
C ALA A 47 -4.26 -5.41 -6.09
N LEU A 48 -4.17 -4.10 -6.32
CA LEU A 48 -5.22 -3.29 -6.95
C LEU A 48 -4.80 -2.98 -8.38
N ILE A 49 -5.54 -3.51 -9.35
CA ILE A 49 -5.29 -3.32 -10.78
C ILE A 49 -6.43 -2.57 -11.47
N GLY A 50 -6.17 -2.03 -12.67
CA GLY A 50 -7.16 -1.30 -13.47
C GLY A 50 -6.50 -0.14 -14.22
N ALA A 51 -7.23 0.47 -15.16
CA ALA A 51 -6.75 1.59 -15.95
C ALA A 51 -6.38 2.80 -15.09
N SER A 52 -5.55 3.72 -15.63
CA SER A 52 -5.27 5.01 -14.99
C SER A 52 -6.58 5.76 -14.72
N GLY A 53 -6.69 6.38 -13.53
CA GLY A 53 -7.90 7.09 -13.13
C GLY A 53 -9.07 6.20 -12.69
N SER A 54 -8.91 4.88 -12.57
CA SER A 54 -9.98 3.99 -12.10
C SER A 54 -10.28 4.07 -10.59
N GLY A 55 -9.53 4.88 -9.83
CA GLY A 55 -9.77 5.11 -8.40
C GLY A 55 -8.85 4.34 -7.43
N LYS A 56 -7.93 3.49 -7.90
CA LYS A 56 -7.06 2.65 -7.08
C LYS A 56 -6.26 3.41 -6.01
N SER A 57 -5.52 4.44 -6.42
CA SER A 57 -4.72 5.26 -5.48
C SER A 57 -5.62 6.08 -4.55
N THR A 58 -6.81 6.48 -5.00
CA THR A 58 -7.82 7.12 -4.14
C THR A 58 -8.30 6.15 -3.07
N PHE A 59 -8.61 4.90 -3.43
CA PHE A 59 -8.98 3.85 -2.49
C PHE A 59 -7.83 3.55 -1.51
N LEU A 60 -6.62 3.37 -2.03
CA LEU A 60 -5.43 3.13 -1.19
C LEU A 60 -5.28 4.20 -0.11
N ARG A 61 -5.45 5.49 -0.48
CA ARG A 61 -5.36 6.64 0.44
C ARG A 61 -6.51 6.73 1.45
N CYS A 62 -7.64 6.07 1.21
CA CYS A 62 -8.70 5.98 2.20
C CYS A 62 -8.24 5.17 3.42
N LEU A 63 -7.46 4.11 3.21
CA LEU A 63 -7.10 3.14 4.25
C LEU A 63 -6.26 3.74 5.40
N ASN A 64 -5.59 4.89 5.18
CA ASN A 64 -4.82 5.62 6.19
C ASN A 64 -5.18 7.10 6.27
N ARG A 65 -6.36 7.49 5.78
CA ARG A 65 -6.85 8.87 5.81
C ARG A 65 -5.94 9.89 5.12
N MET A 66 -5.13 9.46 4.12
CA MET A 66 -4.34 10.41 3.33
C MET A 66 -5.22 11.32 2.44
N ASN A 67 -6.46 10.93 2.14
CA ASN A 67 -7.40 11.80 1.44
C ASN A 67 -7.79 13.05 2.26
N ASP A 68 -7.64 13.03 3.59
CA ASP A 68 -7.87 14.20 4.46
C ASP A 68 -6.92 15.37 4.17
N THR A 69 -5.80 15.13 3.46
CA THR A 69 -4.84 16.17 3.05
C THR A 69 -5.24 16.88 1.76
N ILE A 70 -6.33 16.45 1.12
CA ILE A 70 -6.83 17.03 -0.14
C ILE A 70 -8.03 17.90 0.18
N ASP A 71 -7.94 19.17 -0.16
CA ASP A 71 -9.06 20.09 -0.02
C ASP A 71 -10.27 19.54 -0.79
N ASP A 72 -11.47 19.72 -0.22
CA ASP A 72 -12.73 19.25 -0.80
C ASP A 72 -12.86 17.71 -0.97
N ALA A 73 -11.95 16.90 -0.44
CA ALA A 73 -12.17 15.47 -0.36
C ALA A 73 -13.29 15.14 0.65
N ARG A 74 -14.18 14.25 0.24
CA ARG A 74 -15.22 13.70 1.11
C ARG A 74 -15.21 12.18 0.97
N VAL A 75 -14.93 11.50 2.07
CA VAL A 75 -14.99 10.04 2.20
C VAL A 75 -16.25 9.69 2.99
N SER A 76 -17.00 8.72 2.51
CA SER A 76 -18.17 8.13 3.20
C SER A 76 -18.07 6.62 3.18
N GLY A 77 -18.88 5.93 3.99
CA GLY A 77 -18.78 4.51 4.24
C GLY A 77 -17.99 4.23 5.51
N GLU A 78 -17.63 2.99 5.76
CA GLU A 78 -16.95 2.54 6.97
C GLU A 78 -15.63 1.87 6.61
N ILE A 79 -14.56 2.23 7.33
CA ILE A 79 -13.27 1.55 7.26
C ILE A 79 -12.82 1.27 8.69
N ARG A 80 -12.55 0.00 8.99
CA ARG A 80 -12.05 -0.43 10.29
C ARG A 80 -10.71 -1.10 10.16
N ILE A 81 -9.87 -0.89 11.15
CA ILE A 81 -8.68 -1.70 11.41
C ILE A 81 -8.92 -2.40 12.75
N ASP A 82 -8.91 -3.73 12.75
CA ASP A 82 -9.50 -4.54 13.82
C ASP A 82 -10.96 -4.09 14.09
N ASP A 83 -11.25 -3.61 15.30
CA ASP A 83 -12.56 -3.10 15.69
C ASP A 83 -12.64 -1.58 15.71
N ASP A 84 -11.56 -0.85 15.39
CA ASP A 84 -11.49 0.60 15.42
C ASP A 84 -11.94 1.21 14.10
N ASP A 85 -12.98 2.05 14.12
CA ASP A 85 -13.35 2.88 12.97
C ASP A 85 -12.30 3.97 12.75
N ILE A 86 -11.63 3.96 11.60
CA ILE A 86 -10.58 4.94 11.30
C ILE A 86 -11.10 6.39 11.15
N HIS A 87 -12.42 6.57 10.96
CA HIS A 87 -13.09 7.87 10.92
C HIS A 87 -13.79 8.21 12.24
N GLY A 88 -13.64 7.36 13.27
CA GLY A 88 -14.17 7.60 14.61
C GLY A 88 -13.65 8.91 15.22
N ARG A 89 -14.46 9.53 16.09
CA ARG A 89 -14.13 10.83 16.71
C ARG A 89 -12.85 10.80 17.55
N ASP A 90 -12.56 9.66 18.17
CA ASP A 90 -11.43 9.46 19.08
C ASP A 90 -10.20 8.88 18.37
N MET A 91 -10.27 8.68 17.04
CA MET A 91 -9.15 8.12 16.27
C MET A 91 -8.02 9.15 16.15
N ASP A 92 -6.87 8.81 16.72
CA ASP A 92 -5.62 9.53 16.49
C ASP A 92 -5.05 9.18 15.11
N VAL A 93 -5.09 10.14 14.19
CA VAL A 93 -4.62 9.97 12.80
C VAL A 93 -3.11 9.70 12.74
N VAL A 94 -2.32 10.21 13.70
CA VAL A 94 -0.87 9.96 13.75
C VAL A 94 -0.62 8.51 14.14
N ALA A 95 -1.33 8.01 15.15
CA ALA A 95 -1.29 6.61 15.55
C ALA A 95 -1.80 5.69 14.43
N LEU A 96 -2.89 6.04 13.75
CA LEU A 96 -3.39 5.30 12.59
C LEU A 96 -2.31 5.17 11.49
N ARG A 97 -1.63 6.26 11.14
CA ARG A 97 -0.59 6.26 10.10
C ARG A 97 0.69 5.55 10.51
N ALA A 98 0.92 5.32 11.79
CA ALA A 98 1.95 4.41 12.27
C ALA A 98 1.56 2.94 12.06
N ARG A 99 0.27 2.59 12.31
CA ARG A 99 -0.27 1.24 12.06
C ARG A 99 -0.43 0.94 10.57
N VAL A 100 -0.81 1.94 9.75
CA VAL A 100 -1.06 1.80 8.30
C VAL A 100 -0.09 2.70 7.55
N GLY A 101 1.12 2.17 7.32
CA GLY A 101 2.21 2.89 6.66
C GLY A 101 2.02 3.00 5.16
N MET A 102 2.64 4.01 4.53
CA MET A 102 2.51 4.24 3.08
C MET A 102 3.86 4.46 2.40
N VAL A 103 4.04 3.75 1.29
CA VAL A 103 5.15 3.90 0.34
C VAL A 103 4.59 4.52 -0.94
N PHE A 104 5.14 5.65 -1.35
CA PHE A 104 4.65 6.41 -2.49
C PHE A 104 5.32 5.96 -3.80
N GLN A 105 4.67 6.27 -4.91
CA GLN A 105 5.12 5.98 -6.27
C GLN A 105 6.52 6.57 -6.55
N LYS A 106 6.72 7.84 -6.19
CA LYS A 106 8.03 8.49 -6.28
C LYS A 106 8.72 8.39 -4.93
N PRO A 107 9.94 7.84 -4.87
CA PRO A 107 10.72 7.84 -3.62
C PRO A 107 10.80 9.24 -3.01
N ASN A 108 10.56 9.34 -1.73
CA ASN A 108 10.53 10.61 -0.99
C ASN A 108 11.34 10.56 0.30
N PRO A 109 12.63 10.21 0.24
CA PRO A 109 13.47 10.27 1.43
C PRO A 109 13.50 11.70 1.97
N PHE A 110 13.53 11.83 3.29
CA PHE A 110 13.76 13.14 3.90
C PHE A 110 15.15 13.67 3.52
N PRO A 111 15.35 14.99 3.40
CA PRO A 111 16.66 15.60 3.15
C PRO A 111 17.52 15.52 4.44
N ARG A 112 17.73 14.33 4.92
CA ARG A 112 18.47 13.93 6.13
C ARG A 112 19.37 12.75 5.79
N SER A 113 20.16 12.30 6.77
CA SER A 113 20.98 11.11 6.62
C SER A 113 20.15 9.84 6.36
N ILE A 114 20.78 8.79 5.82
CA ILE A 114 20.17 7.46 5.68
C ILE A 114 19.68 6.98 7.04
N TYR A 115 20.54 7.09 8.06
CA TYR A 115 20.19 6.76 9.44
C TYR A 115 18.96 7.52 9.94
N ASP A 116 18.95 8.85 9.81
CA ASP A 116 17.86 9.68 10.32
C ASP A 116 16.55 9.49 9.56
N ASN A 117 16.56 9.04 8.30
CA ASN A 117 15.37 8.67 7.60
C ASN A 117 14.64 7.50 8.30
N VAL A 118 15.37 6.47 8.70
CA VAL A 118 14.80 5.28 9.36
C VAL A 118 14.50 5.58 10.84
N ALA A 119 15.40 6.27 11.54
CA ALA A 119 15.28 6.61 12.95
C ALA A 119 14.18 7.63 13.28
N TYR A 120 13.64 8.33 12.26
CA TYR A 120 12.69 9.42 12.47
C TYR A 120 11.39 8.97 13.16
N GLY A 121 10.74 7.94 12.62
CA GLY A 121 9.52 7.39 13.21
C GLY A 121 9.73 6.86 14.64
N PRO A 122 10.70 5.96 14.87
CA PRO A 122 10.99 5.45 16.21
C PRO A 122 11.24 6.54 17.25
N ARG A 123 11.93 7.63 16.90
CA ARG A 123 12.15 8.78 17.82
C ARG A 123 10.86 9.49 18.19
N ILE A 124 9.98 9.75 17.21
CA ILE A 124 8.72 10.49 17.44
C ILE A 124 7.76 9.66 18.27
N HIS A 125 7.69 8.37 18.01
CA HIS A 125 6.77 7.45 18.70
C HIS A 125 7.36 6.87 19.99
N GLY A 126 8.60 7.24 20.37
CA GLY A 126 9.22 6.77 21.60
C GLY A 126 9.47 5.25 21.62
N LEU A 127 9.76 4.63 20.45
CA LEU A 127 9.93 3.18 20.31
C LEU A 127 11.30 2.67 20.76
N ALA A 128 12.22 3.57 21.11
CA ALA A 128 13.55 3.25 21.63
C ALA A 128 13.81 4.07 22.89
N GLY A 129 14.19 3.40 23.98
CA GLY A 129 14.51 4.04 25.27
C GLY A 129 15.93 4.61 25.32
N ASN A 130 16.80 4.20 24.39
CA ASN A 130 18.20 4.64 24.32
C ASN A 130 18.75 4.55 22.90
N ARG A 131 19.99 5.03 22.71
CA ARG A 131 20.65 5.05 21.41
C ARG A 131 20.89 3.66 20.83
N ALA A 132 21.26 2.70 21.64
CA ALA A 132 21.58 1.34 21.18
C ALA A 132 20.33 0.66 20.61
N GLU A 133 19.20 0.77 21.30
CA GLU A 133 17.91 0.24 20.80
C GLU A 133 17.50 0.89 19.49
N LEU A 134 17.73 2.21 19.33
CA LEU A 134 17.45 2.90 18.09
C LEU A 134 18.37 2.44 16.96
N ASP A 135 19.67 2.24 17.25
CA ASP A 135 20.64 1.69 16.30
C ASP A 135 20.22 0.29 15.83
N ASP A 136 19.75 -0.57 16.74
CA ASP A 136 19.24 -1.90 16.43
C ASP A 136 18.03 -1.83 15.49
N ILE A 137 17.04 -0.96 15.77
CA ILE A 137 15.87 -0.75 14.90
C ILE A 137 16.32 -0.33 13.49
N VAL A 138 17.22 0.66 13.41
CA VAL A 138 17.69 1.18 12.11
C VAL A 138 18.41 0.09 11.32
N HIS A 139 19.33 -0.64 11.94
CA HIS A 139 20.09 -1.69 11.28
C HIS A 139 19.17 -2.83 10.83
N GLN A 140 18.26 -3.28 11.68
CA GLN A 140 17.30 -4.33 11.33
C GLN A 140 16.38 -3.92 10.15
N CYS A 141 15.89 -2.69 10.13
CA CYS A 141 15.04 -2.21 9.04
C CYS A 141 15.82 -2.08 7.72
N LEU A 142 17.05 -1.57 7.76
CA LEU A 142 17.91 -1.49 6.57
C LEU A 142 18.30 -2.89 6.05
N ASP A 143 18.53 -3.83 6.96
CA ASP A 143 18.84 -5.23 6.60
C ASP A 143 17.64 -5.91 5.95
N ARG A 144 16.44 -5.78 6.53
CA ARG A 144 15.19 -6.34 5.98
C ARG A 144 14.91 -5.91 4.55
N VAL A 145 15.26 -4.68 4.19
CA VAL A 145 15.10 -4.20 2.82
C VAL A 145 16.32 -4.44 1.93
N GLY A 146 17.30 -5.20 2.42
CA GLY A 146 18.54 -5.52 1.70
C GLY A 146 19.40 -4.30 1.36
N LEU A 147 19.30 -3.22 2.15
CA LEU A 147 20.04 -1.99 1.92
C LEU A 147 21.27 -1.85 2.82
N LEU A 148 21.28 -2.49 4.01
CA LEU A 148 22.32 -2.32 5.01
C LEU A 148 23.72 -2.57 4.46
N ALA A 149 23.93 -3.69 3.75
CA ALA A 149 25.23 -4.04 3.19
C ALA A 149 25.78 -2.99 2.20
N GLU A 150 24.90 -2.24 1.54
CA GLU A 150 25.25 -1.22 0.56
C GLU A 150 25.60 0.13 1.20
N VAL A 151 25.11 0.38 2.44
CA VAL A 151 25.17 1.72 3.08
C VAL A 151 25.81 1.74 4.47
N LYS A 152 26.15 0.60 5.06
CA LYS A 152 26.65 0.49 6.46
C LYS A 152 27.82 1.42 6.78
N ASP A 153 28.68 1.69 5.81
CA ASP A 153 29.88 2.54 6.01
C ASP A 153 29.60 4.03 5.71
N ARG A 154 28.35 4.38 5.39
CA ARG A 154 27.93 5.76 5.04
C ARG A 154 26.51 6.12 5.52
N LEU A 155 26.12 5.64 6.69
CA LEU A 155 24.79 5.90 7.25
C LEU A 155 24.51 7.39 7.49
N ASP A 156 25.56 8.21 7.66
CA ASP A 156 25.46 9.66 7.81
C ASP A 156 25.33 10.40 6.46
N ALA A 157 25.51 9.72 5.32
CA ALA A 157 25.29 10.32 4.02
C ALA A 157 23.80 10.66 3.80
N SER A 158 23.54 11.66 2.95
CA SER A 158 22.16 12.06 2.63
C SER A 158 21.38 10.91 1.99
N GLY A 159 20.16 10.65 2.47
CA GLY A 159 19.24 9.70 1.86
C GLY A 159 18.89 10.04 0.40
N THR A 160 18.93 11.33 0.03
CA THR A 160 18.66 11.79 -1.34
C THR A 160 19.84 11.57 -2.30
N SER A 161 21.02 11.16 -1.80
CA SER A 161 22.19 10.82 -2.65
C SER A 161 22.17 9.36 -3.16
N LEU A 162 21.22 8.58 -2.72
CA LEU A 162 21.03 7.19 -3.13
C LEU A 162 20.42 7.12 -4.55
N SER A 163 20.60 5.98 -5.24
CA SER A 163 19.85 5.70 -6.48
C SER A 163 18.35 5.54 -6.20
N ASP A 164 17.50 5.69 -7.22
CA ASP A 164 16.04 5.62 -7.06
C ASP A 164 15.60 4.29 -6.41
N GLY A 165 16.17 3.16 -6.82
CA GLY A 165 15.88 1.86 -6.18
C GLY A 165 16.36 1.77 -4.72
N GLN A 166 17.50 2.39 -4.39
CA GLN A 166 17.96 2.48 -3.00
C GLN A 166 17.09 3.43 -2.17
N GLN A 167 16.68 4.57 -2.75
CA GLN A 167 15.76 5.51 -2.10
C GLN A 167 14.41 4.85 -1.82
N GLN A 168 13.88 4.06 -2.75
CA GLN A 168 12.63 3.34 -2.54
C GLN A 168 12.75 2.34 -1.39
N ARG A 169 13.83 1.54 -1.36
CA ARG A 169 14.10 0.64 -0.23
C ARG A 169 14.28 1.39 1.09
N LEU A 170 14.91 2.57 1.07
CA LEU A 170 15.02 3.43 2.25
C LEU A 170 13.64 3.91 2.74
N CYS A 171 12.73 4.29 1.83
CA CYS A 171 11.36 4.66 2.18
C CYS A 171 10.58 3.48 2.77
N ILE A 172 10.80 2.26 2.26
CA ILE A 172 10.21 1.04 2.84
C ILE A 172 10.80 0.79 4.24
N ALA A 173 12.13 0.87 4.41
CA ALA A 173 12.77 0.71 5.73
C ALA A 173 12.24 1.72 6.75
N ARG A 174 12.05 2.99 6.34
CA ARG A 174 11.43 4.02 7.18
C ARG A 174 10.01 3.65 7.60
N THR A 175 9.23 3.09 6.69
CA THR A 175 7.86 2.63 6.98
C THR A 175 7.86 1.46 7.96
N LEU A 176 8.76 0.50 7.78
CA LEU A 176 8.89 -0.67 8.67
C LEU A 176 9.33 -0.30 10.10
N ALA A 177 10.09 0.78 10.25
CA ALA A 177 10.72 1.15 11.51
C ALA A 177 9.72 1.50 12.63
N VAL A 178 8.49 1.83 12.31
CA VAL A 178 7.42 2.10 13.29
C VAL A 178 6.60 0.85 13.63
N GLY A 179 6.88 -0.30 13.01
CA GLY A 179 6.16 -1.56 13.25
C GLY A 179 4.71 -1.55 12.75
N PRO A 180 4.45 -1.24 11.47
CA PRO A 180 3.09 -1.16 10.96
C PRO A 180 2.41 -2.54 10.94
N GLU A 181 1.08 -2.56 10.90
CA GLU A 181 0.27 -3.75 10.65
C GLU A 181 -0.02 -3.91 9.17
N VAL A 182 -0.22 -2.78 8.48
CA VAL A 182 -0.53 -2.72 7.05
C VAL A 182 0.47 -1.81 6.34
N ILE A 183 0.93 -2.25 5.17
CA ILE A 183 1.81 -1.47 4.29
C ILE A 183 1.08 -1.19 2.99
N LEU A 184 0.82 0.08 2.72
CA LEU A 184 0.24 0.55 1.47
C LEU A 184 1.35 0.93 0.50
N MET A 185 1.29 0.46 -0.74
CA MET A 185 2.27 0.75 -1.78
C MET A 185 1.58 1.28 -3.04
N ASP A 186 1.80 2.56 -3.36
CA ASP A 186 1.24 3.19 -4.55
C ASP A 186 2.27 3.13 -5.69
N GLU A 187 2.14 2.16 -6.59
CA GLU A 187 3.02 1.92 -7.75
C GLU A 187 4.53 1.92 -7.43
N PRO A 188 4.99 1.13 -6.45
CA PRO A 188 6.34 1.26 -5.86
C PRO A 188 7.50 1.02 -6.83
N CYS A 189 7.24 0.43 -8.01
CA CYS A 189 8.26 0.08 -9.00
C CYS A 189 8.17 0.87 -10.30
N SER A 190 7.21 1.80 -10.45
CA SER A 190 6.91 2.45 -11.74
C SER A 190 8.05 3.27 -12.33
N ALA A 191 8.98 3.77 -11.50
CA ALA A 191 10.13 4.58 -11.91
C ALA A 191 11.47 3.82 -11.83
N LEU A 192 11.45 2.51 -11.59
CA LEU A 192 12.64 1.71 -11.33
C LEU A 192 13.07 0.91 -12.57
N ASP A 193 14.36 0.65 -12.66
CA ASP A 193 14.90 -0.30 -13.62
C ASP A 193 14.47 -1.75 -13.29
N PRO A 194 14.61 -2.71 -14.24
CA PRO A 194 14.17 -4.09 -14.01
C PRO A 194 14.86 -4.80 -12.83
N ILE A 195 16.13 -4.46 -12.55
CA ILE A 195 16.88 -5.10 -11.45
C ILE A 195 16.36 -4.58 -10.11
N ALA A 196 16.16 -3.27 -9.99
CA ALA A 196 15.59 -2.66 -8.79
C ALA A 196 14.13 -3.11 -8.58
N THR A 197 13.35 -3.24 -9.65
CA THR A 197 11.99 -3.79 -9.63
C THR A 197 11.97 -5.20 -9.04
N ALA A 198 12.81 -6.11 -9.56
CA ALA A 198 12.87 -7.49 -9.07
C ALA A 198 13.21 -7.54 -7.56
N ARG A 199 14.13 -6.69 -7.09
CA ARG A 199 14.47 -6.60 -5.66
C ARG A 199 13.30 -6.13 -4.79
N ILE A 200 12.48 -5.19 -5.28
CA ILE A 200 11.29 -4.74 -4.55
C ILE A 200 10.21 -5.83 -4.54
N GLU A 201 10.04 -6.57 -5.62
CA GLU A 201 9.10 -7.70 -5.70
C GLU A 201 9.49 -8.83 -4.74
N ASP A 202 10.76 -9.22 -4.70
CA ASP A 202 11.28 -10.20 -3.74
C ASP A 202 11.11 -9.70 -2.28
N LEU A 203 11.29 -8.39 -2.06
CA LEU A 203 11.04 -7.77 -0.76
C LEU A 203 9.56 -7.83 -0.36
N ILE A 204 8.63 -7.54 -1.27
CA ILE A 204 7.19 -7.63 -1.02
C ILE A 204 6.81 -9.07 -0.62
N ASP A 205 7.34 -10.06 -1.34
CA ASP A 205 7.09 -11.48 -1.03
C ASP A 205 7.58 -11.86 0.38
N ALA A 206 8.76 -11.39 0.78
CA ALA A 206 9.27 -11.62 2.14
C ALA A 206 8.48 -10.85 3.22
N LEU A 207 8.00 -9.64 2.93
CA LEU A 207 7.28 -8.82 3.90
C LEU A 207 5.86 -9.31 4.15
N ARG A 208 5.16 -9.88 3.15
CA ARG A 208 3.79 -10.37 3.32
C ARG A 208 3.64 -11.48 4.37
N GLU A 209 4.72 -12.18 4.70
CA GLU A 209 4.71 -13.18 5.77
C GLU A 209 4.40 -12.58 7.16
N ARG A 210 4.57 -11.26 7.31
CA ARG A 210 4.43 -10.56 8.60
C ARG A 210 3.45 -9.40 8.57
N TYR A 211 3.19 -8.84 7.39
CA TYR A 211 2.40 -7.63 7.20
C TYR A 211 1.25 -7.91 6.23
N ALA A 212 0.14 -7.22 6.40
CA ALA A 212 -0.82 -7.04 5.33
C ALA A 212 -0.27 -6.01 4.34
N ILE A 213 -0.26 -6.30 3.04
CA ILE A 213 0.24 -5.39 2.01
C ILE A 213 -0.88 -5.10 1.02
N VAL A 214 -1.09 -3.82 0.71
CA VAL A 214 -1.98 -3.41 -0.39
C VAL A 214 -1.14 -2.67 -1.41
N ILE A 215 -1.03 -3.22 -2.61
CA ILE A 215 -0.21 -2.65 -3.68
C ILE A 215 -1.07 -2.20 -4.86
N VAL A 216 -0.94 -0.94 -5.27
CA VAL A 216 -1.43 -0.48 -6.57
C VAL A 216 -0.35 -0.72 -7.62
N THR A 217 -0.72 -1.33 -8.72
CA THR A 217 0.18 -1.51 -9.86
C THR A 217 -0.57 -1.48 -11.20
N HIS A 218 0.11 -0.99 -12.22
CA HIS A 218 -0.33 -1.09 -13.62
C HIS A 218 0.25 -2.32 -14.33
N SER A 219 1.21 -3.01 -13.72
CA SER A 219 1.82 -4.22 -14.27
C SER A 219 1.06 -5.46 -13.81
N MET A 220 0.38 -6.12 -14.76
CA MET A 220 -0.26 -7.41 -14.52
C MET A 220 0.74 -8.48 -14.11
N GLN A 221 1.96 -8.43 -14.69
CA GLN A 221 3.04 -9.36 -14.35
C GLN A 221 3.48 -9.18 -12.89
N GLN A 222 3.59 -7.93 -12.43
CA GLN A 222 3.91 -7.63 -11.04
C GLN A 222 2.80 -8.13 -10.11
N ALA A 223 1.53 -7.81 -10.39
CA ALA A 223 0.40 -8.29 -9.59
C ALA A 223 0.41 -9.82 -9.51
N ALA A 224 0.55 -10.51 -10.64
CA ALA A 224 0.61 -11.97 -10.69
C ALA A 224 1.78 -12.58 -9.88
N ARG A 225 2.89 -11.84 -9.76
CA ARG A 225 4.07 -12.33 -9.05
C ARG A 225 4.00 -12.14 -7.54
N VAL A 226 3.48 -11.00 -7.07
CA VAL A 226 3.64 -10.60 -5.67
C VAL A 226 2.36 -10.75 -4.84
N SER A 227 1.17 -10.89 -5.45
CA SER A 227 -0.09 -10.89 -4.70
C SER A 227 -0.75 -12.26 -4.62
N GLN A 228 -1.47 -12.50 -3.52
CA GLN A 228 -2.29 -13.70 -3.32
C GLN A 228 -3.71 -13.45 -3.81
N ARG A 229 -4.24 -12.23 -3.61
CA ARG A 229 -5.51 -11.78 -4.18
C ARG A 229 -5.29 -10.53 -5.01
N THR A 230 -6.13 -10.40 -6.03
CA THR A 230 -6.13 -9.23 -6.92
C THR A 230 -7.53 -8.65 -7.01
N ALA A 231 -7.62 -7.32 -6.90
CA ALA A 231 -8.86 -6.55 -7.00
C ALA A 231 -8.82 -5.69 -8.27
N TYR A 232 -9.81 -5.86 -9.15
CA TYR A 232 -9.93 -5.08 -10.38
C TYR A 232 -10.88 -3.91 -10.19
N PHE A 233 -10.36 -2.70 -10.47
CA PHE A 233 -11.11 -1.44 -10.42
C PHE A 233 -11.40 -0.90 -11.82
N HIS A 234 -12.66 -0.50 -12.06
CA HIS A 234 -13.08 0.14 -13.30
C HIS A 234 -13.96 1.35 -13.00
N LYS A 235 -13.57 2.54 -13.45
CA LYS A 235 -14.34 3.81 -13.31
C LYS A 235 -14.87 4.05 -11.89
N GLY A 236 -14.04 3.87 -10.89
CA GLY A 236 -14.39 4.10 -9.50
C GLY A 236 -15.16 2.97 -8.81
N GLN A 237 -15.39 1.86 -9.47
CA GLN A 237 -16.08 0.70 -8.94
C GLN A 237 -15.11 -0.46 -8.78
N LEU A 238 -15.30 -1.26 -7.72
CA LEU A 238 -14.70 -2.57 -7.57
C LEU A 238 -15.53 -3.56 -8.37
N ILE A 239 -14.91 -4.24 -9.32
CA ILE A 239 -15.61 -5.14 -10.26
C ILE A 239 -15.46 -6.60 -9.83
N GLU A 240 -14.23 -6.99 -9.50
CA GLU A 240 -13.90 -8.37 -9.16
C GLU A 240 -12.75 -8.43 -8.17
N VAL A 241 -12.83 -9.36 -7.22
CA VAL A 241 -11.73 -9.71 -6.31
C VAL A 241 -11.66 -11.21 -6.21
N ASP A 242 -10.51 -11.77 -6.53
CA ASP A 242 -10.33 -13.23 -6.39
C ASP A 242 -8.86 -13.57 -6.11
N GLU A 243 -8.58 -14.85 -5.87
CA GLU A 243 -7.23 -15.37 -5.91
C GLU A 243 -6.55 -14.93 -7.21
N THR A 244 -5.32 -14.47 -7.12
CA THR A 244 -4.61 -13.86 -8.25
C THR A 244 -4.54 -14.78 -9.45
N ASP A 245 -4.21 -16.06 -9.26
CA ASP A 245 -4.14 -17.04 -10.36
C ASP A 245 -5.49 -17.21 -11.04
N ARG A 246 -6.58 -17.27 -10.26
CA ARG A 246 -7.93 -17.41 -10.80
C ARG A 246 -8.35 -16.18 -11.59
N LEU A 247 -8.13 -14.98 -11.05
CA LEU A 247 -8.49 -13.74 -11.70
C LEU A 247 -7.76 -13.56 -13.05
N PHE A 248 -6.49 -13.98 -13.14
CA PHE A 248 -5.72 -13.86 -14.39
C PHE A 248 -5.96 -14.99 -15.40
N THR A 249 -6.42 -16.18 -14.97
CA THR A 249 -6.61 -17.32 -15.85
C THR A 249 -8.07 -17.58 -16.22
N ASN A 250 -9.00 -17.30 -15.30
CA ASN A 250 -10.43 -17.56 -15.46
C ASN A 250 -11.27 -16.50 -14.73
N PRO A 251 -11.21 -15.22 -15.15
CA PRO A 251 -11.96 -14.14 -14.53
C PRO A 251 -13.48 -14.40 -14.60
N GLY A 252 -14.17 -14.07 -13.52
CA GLY A 252 -15.62 -14.24 -13.42
C GLY A 252 -16.42 -13.12 -14.08
N HIS A 253 -15.78 -11.93 -14.30
CA HIS A 253 -16.46 -10.76 -14.87
C HIS A 253 -15.89 -10.39 -16.24
N ARG A 254 -16.76 -10.10 -17.21
CA ARG A 254 -16.35 -9.77 -18.59
C ARG A 254 -15.42 -8.54 -18.66
N LEU A 255 -15.65 -7.50 -17.85
CA LEU A 255 -14.78 -6.31 -17.83
C LEU A 255 -13.36 -6.67 -17.37
N THR A 256 -13.23 -7.64 -16.45
CA THR A 256 -11.93 -8.15 -15.98
C THR A 256 -11.23 -8.88 -17.13
N GLU A 257 -11.96 -9.77 -17.84
CA GLU A 257 -11.45 -10.48 -19.01
C GLU A 257 -10.99 -9.51 -20.11
N ASP A 258 -11.80 -8.52 -20.43
CA ASP A 258 -11.49 -7.51 -21.46
C ASP A 258 -10.26 -6.66 -21.05
N TYR A 259 -10.08 -6.35 -19.77
CA TYR A 259 -8.90 -5.64 -19.25
C TYR A 259 -7.63 -6.49 -19.33
N ILE A 260 -7.68 -7.75 -18.85
CA ILE A 260 -6.52 -8.67 -18.84
C ILE A 260 -6.08 -9.02 -20.27
N THR A 261 -7.01 -9.17 -21.19
CA THR A 261 -6.72 -9.49 -22.60
C THR A 261 -6.36 -8.27 -23.45
N GLY A 262 -6.29 -7.05 -22.84
CA GLY A 262 -5.96 -5.82 -23.54
C GLY A 262 -7.04 -5.29 -24.49
N ARG A 263 -8.29 -5.74 -24.34
CA ARG A 263 -9.45 -5.25 -25.12
C ARG A 263 -10.04 -3.95 -24.55
N LEU A 264 -9.74 -3.64 -23.29
CA LEU A 264 -10.03 -2.38 -22.64
C LEU A 264 -8.70 -1.64 -22.43
N GLY A 265 -8.43 -0.65 -23.27
CA GLY A 265 -7.28 0.26 -23.20
C GLY A 265 -7.74 1.69 -23.16
#